data_8b7cc22d4e6a18e698aa3caf1c04806e
#
_entry.id   8b7cc22d4e6a18e698aa3caf1c04806e
#
_cell.length_a   1.000
_cell.length_b   1.000
_cell.length_c   1.000
_cell.angle_alpha   90.00
_cell.angle_beta   90.00
_cell.angle_gamma   90.00
#
_symmetry.space_group_name_H-M   'P 1'
#
loop_
_entity.id
_entity.type
_entity.pdbx_description
1 polymer ?
#
loop_
_entity_poly.entity_id
_entity_poly.type
_entity_poly.pdbx_seq_one_letter_code
_entity_poly.pdbx_strand_id
1 'polypeptide(L)'
;VDDGSTKDDTPAICDRYAQEYPDIIRAIHQENGGHGEGVNQGLRNARGLYYKVVDSDDWLDEAALEKVMGKLRQFAAMPAPVDLLIANYVYEHVEDNTRKVMRYTNVFPKDQIFNWADIGRFGPSQYLLMHSVIYRTEVLRKCGLELPKHTFYVDNIFVYQPLPSVRTMYYMDVDLYRYFIGRSDQSVNEKVMMGRVDQQVRVNKIMIDAHDLRTVIREQPKLGRYMQNYLAMMLTISSIFLIMDGSPEALGKKTALWEYLRNADLGLFHKMKYRSMAFVGNLPGRRGRELSLRLYRLAQKIYKFN
;
A
#
# COMPACT_ATOMS: atom_id res chain seq x y z
N VAL A 1 -4.20 -18.49 0.66
CA VAL A 1 -5.38 -18.41 1.55
C VAL A 1 -6.61 -18.26 0.68
N ASP A 2 -7.58 -19.14 0.85
CA ASP A 2 -8.90 -19.03 0.26
C ASP A 2 -9.83 -18.39 1.30
N ASP A 3 -10.37 -17.23 0.96
CA ASP A 3 -11.17 -16.39 1.84
C ASP A 3 -12.68 -16.68 1.68
N GLY A 4 -13.03 -17.97 1.74
CA GLY A 4 -14.41 -18.42 1.71
C GLY A 4 -15.03 -18.38 0.31
N SER A 5 -14.31 -18.84 -0.70
CA SER A 5 -14.82 -18.94 -2.07
C SER A 5 -15.95 -19.97 -2.16
N THR A 6 -17.10 -19.53 -2.69
CA THR A 6 -18.32 -20.37 -2.81
C THR A 6 -18.89 -20.37 -4.22
N LYS A 7 -18.30 -19.62 -5.15
CA LYS A 7 -18.86 -19.38 -6.48
C LYS A 7 -18.12 -20.12 -7.60
N ASP A 8 -16.97 -20.71 -7.28
CA ASP A 8 -16.08 -21.36 -8.23
C ASP A 8 -15.28 -22.49 -7.57
N ASP A 9 -14.40 -23.14 -8.33
CA ASP A 9 -13.57 -24.26 -7.87
C ASP A 9 -12.31 -23.85 -7.14
N THR A 10 -12.18 -22.57 -6.69
CA THR A 10 -11.00 -22.06 -6.00
C THR A 10 -10.55 -22.96 -4.82
N PRO A 11 -11.44 -23.40 -3.90
CA PRO A 11 -11.04 -24.29 -2.80
C PRO A 11 -10.44 -25.61 -3.29
N ALA A 12 -11.09 -26.26 -4.25
CA ALA A 12 -10.62 -27.54 -4.79
C ALA A 12 -9.29 -27.40 -5.54
N ILE A 13 -9.08 -26.27 -6.23
CA ILE A 13 -7.80 -25.95 -6.89
C ILE A 13 -6.70 -25.78 -5.85
N CYS A 14 -6.96 -25.04 -4.76
CA CYS A 14 -6.01 -24.86 -3.66
C CYS A 14 -5.60 -26.20 -3.03
N ASP A 15 -6.57 -27.07 -2.76
CA ASP A 15 -6.33 -28.38 -2.18
C ASP A 15 -5.53 -29.29 -3.11
N ARG A 16 -5.86 -29.29 -4.40
CA ARG A 16 -5.10 -30.06 -5.40
C ARG A 16 -3.63 -29.66 -5.42
N TYR A 17 -3.33 -28.36 -5.48
CA TYR A 17 -1.95 -27.88 -5.48
C TYR A 17 -1.24 -28.18 -4.15
N ALA A 18 -1.92 -28.08 -3.02
CA ALA A 18 -1.35 -28.44 -1.72
C ALA A 18 -1.04 -29.95 -1.61
N GLN A 19 -1.84 -30.83 -2.26
CA GLN A 19 -1.57 -32.27 -2.35
C GLN A 19 -0.42 -32.57 -3.32
N GLU A 20 -0.35 -31.88 -4.45
CA GLU A 20 0.70 -32.06 -5.46
C GLU A 20 2.07 -31.58 -4.97
N TYR A 21 2.11 -30.47 -4.19
CA TYR A 21 3.33 -29.82 -3.70
C TYR A 21 3.31 -29.61 -2.18
N PRO A 22 3.21 -30.66 -1.34
CA PRO A 22 2.95 -30.55 0.10
C PRO A 22 4.05 -29.85 0.89
N ASP A 23 5.30 -29.89 0.39
CA ASP A 23 6.45 -29.23 1.02
C ASP A 23 6.54 -27.73 0.68
N ILE A 24 5.81 -27.28 -0.35
CA ILE A 24 5.89 -25.90 -0.87
C ILE A 24 4.58 -25.17 -0.63
N ILE A 25 3.45 -25.83 -0.90
CA ILE A 25 2.12 -25.21 -0.91
C ILE A 25 1.31 -25.68 0.30
N ARG A 26 0.73 -24.71 1.01
CA ARG A 26 -0.21 -24.94 2.09
C ARG A 26 -1.51 -24.18 1.81
N ALA A 27 -2.59 -24.89 1.56
CA ALA A 27 -3.93 -24.32 1.49
C ALA A 27 -4.42 -23.95 2.89
N ILE A 28 -5.08 -22.79 3.00
CA ILE A 28 -5.76 -22.31 4.21
C ILE A 28 -7.13 -21.82 3.78
N HIS A 29 -8.18 -22.46 4.27
CA HIS A 29 -9.57 -22.06 4.04
C HIS A 29 -10.11 -21.36 5.28
N GLN A 30 -10.85 -20.29 5.09
CA GLN A 30 -11.47 -19.51 6.16
C GLN A 30 -12.84 -18.98 5.75
N GLU A 31 -13.65 -18.56 6.72
CA GLU A 31 -14.79 -17.69 6.43
C GLU A 31 -14.32 -16.39 5.83
N ASN A 32 -15.12 -15.83 4.90
CA ASN A 32 -14.78 -14.57 4.25
C ASN A 32 -14.55 -13.47 5.29
N GLY A 33 -13.33 -12.98 5.35
CA GLY A 33 -12.88 -11.85 6.17
C GLY A 33 -12.43 -10.65 5.33
N GLY A 34 -12.41 -10.81 4.02
CA GLY A 34 -11.88 -9.86 3.04
C GLY A 34 -10.37 -9.95 2.90
N HIS A 35 -9.85 -9.24 1.90
CA HIS A 35 -8.43 -9.27 1.52
C HIS A 35 -7.46 -9.12 2.71
N GLY A 36 -7.72 -8.17 3.62
CA GLY A 36 -6.86 -7.94 4.79
C GLY A 36 -6.75 -9.17 5.71
N GLU A 37 -7.87 -9.89 5.93
CA GLU A 37 -7.83 -11.11 6.75
C GLU A 37 -7.11 -12.24 6.03
N GLY A 38 -7.20 -12.33 4.71
CA GLY A 38 -6.40 -13.26 3.91
C GLY A 38 -4.89 -13.02 4.12
N VAL A 39 -4.46 -11.77 4.10
CA VAL A 39 -3.07 -11.37 4.38
C VAL A 39 -2.68 -11.69 5.83
N ASN A 40 -3.54 -11.40 6.81
CA ASN A 40 -3.30 -11.71 8.22
C ASN A 40 -3.11 -13.22 8.43
N GLN A 41 -3.98 -14.03 7.86
CA GLN A 41 -3.88 -15.50 7.94
C GLN A 41 -2.61 -16.01 7.26
N GLY A 42 -2.27 -15.45 6.11
CA GLY A 42 -1.00 -15.74 5.46
C GLY A 42 0.19 -15.46 6.38
N LEU A 43 0.22 -14.29 7.05
CA LEU A 43 1.29 -13.89 7.95
C LEU A 43 1.36 -14.76 9.24
N ARG A 44 0.22 -15.09 9.83
CA ARG A 44 0.15 -15.99 11.01
C ARG A 44 0.73 -17.38 10.68
N ASN A 45 0.46 -17.89 9.48
CA ASN A 45 0.89 -19.22 9.03
C ASN A 45 2.24 -19.24 8.32
N ALA A 46 2.82 -18.08 7.99
CA ALA A 46 4.11 -18.00 7.30
C ALA A 46 5.24 -18.63 8.13
N ARG A 47 6.06 -19.49 7.51
CA ARG A 47 7.26 -20.11 8.11
C ARG A 47 8.54 -19.57 7.48
N GLY A 48 8.42 -18.89 6.34
CA GLY A 48 9.56 -18.34 5.61
C GLY A 48 10.17 -17.12 6.30
N LEU A 49 11.47 -16.92 6.08
CA LEU A 49 12.20 -15.76 6.57
C LEU A 49 11.66 -14.45 6.00
N TYR A 50 11.16 -14.49 4.77
CA TYR A 50 10.59 -13.36 4.06
C TYR A 50 9.13 -13.60 3.71
N TYR A 51 8.35 -12.53 3.69
CA TYR A 51 6.92 -12.52 3.41
C TYR A 51 6.61 -11.61 2.21
N LYS A 52 5.91 -12.15 1.23
CA LYS A 52 5.42 -11.45 0.05
C LYS A 52 3.94 -11.76 -0.16
N VAL A 53 3.14 -10.75 -0.36
CA VAL A 53 1.75 -10.90 -0.81
C VAL A 53 1.72 -10.90 -2.33
N VAL A 54 0.96 -11.83 -2.90
CA VAL A 54 0.64 -11.87 -4.34
C VAL A 54 -0.87 -12.05 -4.42
N ASP A 55 -1.54 -11.11 -5.09
CA ASP A 55 -2.98 -11.15 -5.30
C ASP A 55 -3.35 -12.20 -6.35
N SER A 56 -4.54 -12.77 -6.27
CA SER A 56 -4.93 -13.95 -7.08
C SER A 56 -5.12 -13.62 -8.58
N ASP A 57 -5.28 -12.37 -8.92
CA ASP A 57 -5.40 -11.87 -10.31
C ASP A 57 -4.08 -11.33 -10.88
N ASP A 58 -3.00 -11.37 -10.09
CA ASP A 58 -1.67 -10.88 -10.44
C ASP A 58 -0.68 -12.04 -10.58
N TRP A 59 0.56 -11.73 -11.05
CA TRP A 59 1.63 -12.74 -11.15
C TRP A 59 3.01 -12.13 -10.94
N LEU A 60 4.01 -13.01 -10.81
CA LEU A 60 5.42 -12.64 -10.74
C LEU A 60 6.12 -13.01 -12.04
N ASP A 61 7.01 -12.14 -12.51
CA ASP A 61 7.89 -12.45 -13.63
C ASP A 61 8.92 -13.49 -13.21
N GLU A 62 8.99 -14.60 -13.91
CA GLU A 62 9.80 -15.76 -13.54
C GLU A 62 11.30 -15.44 -13.49
N ALA A 63 11.81 -14.73 -14.48
CA ALA A 63 13.24 -14.38 -14.54
C ALA A 63 13.63 -13.37 -13.45
N ALA A 64 12.72 -12.43 -13.12
CA ALA A 64 12.91 -11.51 -12.02
C ALA A 64 12.81 -12.23 -10.66
N LEU A 65 11.87 -13.18 -10.54
CA LEU A 65 11.70 -13.99 -9.32
C LEU A 65 12.96 -14.83 -9.03
N GLU A 66 13.55 -15.47 -10.03
CA GLU A 66 14.79 -16.22 -9.86
C GLU A 66 15.91 -15.35 -9.29
N LYS A 67 16.11 -14.15 -9.82
CA LYS A 67 17.09 -13.18 -9.32
C LYS A 67 16.81 -12.77 -7.88
N VAL A 68 15.54 -12.48 -7.57
CA VAL A 68 15.11 -12.10 -6.21
C VAL A 68 15.32 -13.26 -5.24
N MET A 69 14.94 -14.48 -5.61
CA MET A 69 15.15 -15.66 -4.77
C MET A 69 16.64 -15.95 -4.52
N GLY A 70 17.49 -15.74 -5.53
CA GLY A 70 18.95 -15.80 -5.37
C GLY A 70 19.45 -14.80 -4.34
N LYS A 71 18.93 -13.57 -4.35
CA LYS A 71 19.29 -12.53 -3.39
C LYS A 71 18.76 -12.82 -1.98
N LEU A 72 17.53 -13.29 -1.86
CA LEU A 72 16.95 -13.66 -0.56
C LEU A 72 17.71 -14.82 0.11
N ARG A 73 18.21 -15.79 -0.67
CA ARG A 73 19.08 -16.87 -0.14
C ARG A 73 20.40 -16.29 0.39
N GLN A 74 21.00 -15.30 -0.28
CA GLN A 74 22.19 -14.61 0.22
C GLN A 74 21.91 -13.92 1.55
N PHE A 75 20.77 -13.21 1.67
CA PHE A 75 20.36 -12.56 2.92
C PHE A 75 20.11 -13.55 4.05
N ALA A 76 19.52 -14.71 3.74
CA ALA A 76 19.27 -15.76 4.73
C ALA A 76 20.57 -16.33 5.33
N ALA A 77 21.68 -16.28 4.59
CA ALA A 77 23.00 -16.71 5.06
C ALA A 77 23.74 -15.62 5.87
N MET A 78 23.20 -14.40 5.96
CA MET A 78 23.82 -13.30 6.73
C MET A 78 23.51 -13.43 8.22
N PRO A 79 24.43 -13.01 9.12
CA PRO A 79 24.16 -12.94 10.55
C PRO A 79 22.97 -12.05 10.91
N ALA A 80 22.73 -11.01 10.13
CA ALA A 80 21.59 -10.10 10.23
C ALA A 80 20.94 -9.96 8.86
N PRO A 81 19.85 -10.71 8.57
CA PRO A 81 19.13 -10.62 7.31
C PRO A 81 18.52 -9.24 7.09
N VAL A 82 18.50 -8.78 5.83
CA VAL A 82 17.90 -7.49 5.44
C VAL A 82 16.41 -7.45 5.77
N ASP A 83 15.92 -6.32 6.30
CA ASP A 83 14.54 -6.19 6.76
C ASP A 83 13.53 -6.06 5.62
N LEU A 84 13.92 -5.38 4.53
CA LEU A 84 13.03 -5.07 3.41
C LEU A 84 13.78 -5.14 2.07
N LEU A 85 13.36 -6.03 1.19
CA LEU A 85 13.73 -6.01 -0.21
C LEU A 85 12.64 -5.30 -1.00
N ILE A 86 13.05 -4.36 -1.86
CA ILE A 86 12.18 -3.58 -2.74
C ILE A 86 12.50 -3.97 -4.19
N ALA A 87 11.47 -4.23 -4.99
CA ALA A 87 11.57 -4.45 -6.43
C ALA A 87 10.55 -3.58 -7.18
N ASN A 88 10.70 -3.43 -8.48
CA ASN A 88 9.71 -2.75 -9.30
C ASN A 88 8.42 -3.57 -9.41
N TYR A 89 7.33 -2.87 -9.73
CA TYR A 89 6.11 -3.48 -10.21
C TYR A 89 5.67 -2.84 -11.52
N VAL A 90 4.87 -3.56 -12.28
CA VAL A 90 4.44 -3.19 -13.62
C VAL A 90 2.93 -3.19 -13.67
N TYR A 91 2.32 -2.08 -14.04
CA TYR A 91 0.92 -2.05 -14.44
C TYR A 91 0.80 -2.68 -15.83
N GLU A 92 0.09 -3.80 -15.92
CA GLU A 92 -0.20 -4.51 -17.17
C GLU A 92 -1.61 -4.17 -17.63
N HIS A 93 -1.73 -3.27 -18.60
CA HIS A 93 -2.99 -2.94 -19.25
C HIS A 93 -3.22 -3.93 -20.39
N VAL A 94 -3.85 -5.07 -20.08
CA VAL A 94 -4.00 -6.18 -21.04
C VAL A 94 -4.88 -5.79 -22.22
N GLU A 95 -5.92 -4.97 -22.02
CA GLU A 95 -6.83 -4.52 -23.08
C GLU A 95 -6.10 -3.68 -24.14
N ASP A 96 -5.18 -2.79 -23.73
CA ASP A 96 -4.44 -1.89 -24.61
C ASP A 96 -3.05 -2.43 -24.98
N ASN A 97 -2.66 -3.58 -24.43
CA ASN A 97 -1.32 -4.15 -24.52
C ASN A 97 -0.22 -3.13 -24.18
N THR A 98 -0.47 -2.30 -23.17
CA THR A 98 0.47 -1.28 -22.70
C THR A 98 0.98 -1.61 -21.30
N ARG A 99 2.19 -1.13 -20.99
CA ARG A 99 2.85 -1.39 -19.69
C ARG A 99 3.38 -0.09 -19.10
N LYS A 100 3.24 0.05 -17.79
CA LYS A 100 3.85 1.16 -17.05
C LYS A 100 4.65 0.60 -15.88
N VAL A 101 5.98 0.71 -15.96
CA VAL A 101 6.87 0.25 -14.89
C VAL A 101 7.00 1.33 -13.81
N MET A 102 6.80 0.95 -12.57
CA MET A 102 7.04 1.78 -11.41
C MET A 102 8.40 1.43 -10.80
N ARG A 103 9.39 2.30 -11.08
CA ARG A 103 10.79 2.16 -10.66
C ARG A 103 11.13 3.14 -9.55
N TYR A 104 12.15 2.78 -8.77
CA TYR A 104 12.61 3.59 -7.63
C TYR A 104 14.09 3.97 -7.74
N THR A 105 14.67 3.95 -8.94
CA THR A 105 16.10 4.26 -9.18
C THR A 105 16.51 5.68 -8.78
N ASN A 106 15.56 6.61 -8.72
CA ASN A 106 15.76 7.97 -8.23
C ASN A 106 15.63 8.09 -6.71
N VAL A 107 15.14 7.04 -6.04
CA VAL A 107 14.86 7.04 -4.60
C VAL A 107 15.86 6.18 -3.84
N PHE A 108 16.10 4.96 -4.31
CA PHE A 108 16.87 3.97 -3.58
C PHE A 108 18.22 3.68 -4.21
N PRO A 109 19.28 3.57 -3.40
CA PRO A 109 20.55 3.00 -3.85
C PRO A 109 20.34 1.59 -4.41
N LYS A 110 20.85 1.34 -5.63
CA LYS A 110 20.65 0.08 -6.32
C LYS A 110 21.70 -0.94 -5.90
N ASP A 111 21.27 -2.19 -5.75
CA ASP A 111 22.13 -3.38 -5.54
C ASP A 111 23.11 -3.28 -4.35
N GLN A 112 22.72 -2.54 -3.32
CA GLN A 112 23.47 -2.44 -2.06
C GLN A 112 22.51 -2.35 -0.86
N ILE A 113 23.01 -2.67 0.33
CA ILE A 113 22.27 -2.49 1.58
C ILE A 113 22.34 -0.99 1.96
N PHE A 114 21.19 -0.44 2.32
CA PHE A 114 21.04 0.95 2.72
C PHE A 114 19.97 1.09 3.82
N ASN A 115 19.85 2.29 4.38
CA ASN A 115 18.86 2.65 5.38
C ASN A 115 18.06 3.91 4.98
N TRP A 116 17.15 4.37 5.82
CA TRP A 116 16.32 5.54 5.51
C TRP A 116 17.11 6.85 5.35
N ALA A 117 18.33 6.96 5.91
CA ALA A 117 19.15 8.15 5.72
C ALA A 117 19.75 8.24 4.30
N ASP A 118 19.82 7.12 3.59
CA ASP A 118 20.45 7.03 2.27
C ASP A 118 19.48 7.29 1.11
N ILE A 119 18.15 7.33 1.38
CA ILE A 119 17.15 7.46 0.31
C ILE A 119 17.15 8.85 -0.34
N GLY A 120 16.80 8.88 -1.62
CA GLY A 120 16.50 10.10 -2.39
C GLY A 120 15.09 10.65 -2.12
N ARG A 121 14.52 11.33 -3.10
CA ARG A 121 13.17 11.91 -3.01
C ARG A 121 12.20 11.14 -3.90
N PHE A 122 11.07 10.77 -3.31
CA PHE A 122 9.95 10.24 -4.08
C PHE A 122 9.34 11.32 -4.96
N GLY A 123 9.01 10.97 -6.18
CA GLY A 123 8.23 11.81 -7.09
C GLY A 123 6.77 11.95 -6.61
N PRO A 124 6.01 12.91 -7.18
CA PRO A 124 4.63 13.21 -6.73
C PRO A 124 3.65 12.01 -6.81
N SER A 125 3.84 11.11 -7.77
CA SER A 125 3.02 9.89 -7.96
C SER A 125 3.74 8.62 -7.59
N GLN A 126 4.89 8.71 -6.92
CA GLN A 126 5.75 7.58 -6.59
C GLN A 126 5.67 7.28 -5.10
N TYR A 127 5.22 6.09 -4.77
CA TYR A 127 5.14 5.58 -3.40
C TYR A 127 5.28 4.06 -3.41
N LEU A 128 5.64 3.48 -2.27
CA LEU A 128 5.71 2.04 -2.12
C LEU A 128 4.29 1.46 -2.08
N LEU A 129 4.06 0.43 -2.85
CA LEU A 129 2.86 -0.41 -2.77
C LEU A 129 3.22 -1.80 -2.22
N MET A 130 2.23 -2.55 -1.79
CA MET A 130 2.36 -3.94 -1.37
C MET A 130 3.04 -4.79 -2.45
N HIS A 131 2.80 -4.46 -3.71
CA HIS A 131 3.39 -5.12 -4.87
C HIS A 131 4.92 -4.99 -4.93
N SER A 132 5.49 -3.87 -4.44
CA SER A 132 6.93 -3.59 -4.50
C SER A 132 7.76 -4.13 -3.33
N VAL A 133 7.13 -4.57 -2.24
CA VAL A 133 7.81 -4.89 -0.98
C VAL A 133 7.86 -6.39 -0.69
N ILE A 134 8.97 -6.82 -0.14
CA ILE A 134 9.19 -8.17 0.43
C ILE A 134 9.80 -7.96 1.81
N TYR A 135 9.01 -8.12 2.84
CA TYR A 135 9.45 -7.89 4.22
C TYR A 135 10.08 -9.14 4.83
N ARG A 136 11.05 -8.96 5.70
CA ARG A 136 11.41 -10.00 6.66
C ARG A 136 10.20 -10.26 7.57
N THR A 137 9.74 -11.50 7.65
CA THR A 137 8.50 -11.91 8.34
C THR A 137 8.45 -11.40 9.78
N GLU A 138 9.61 -11.41 10.46
CA GLU A 138 9.72 -10.94 11.83
C GLU A 138 9.44 -9.44 12.00
N VAL A 139 9.75 -8.60 10.98
CA VAL A 139 9.45 -7.15 11.01
C VAL A 139 7.95 -6.92 11.06
N LEU A 140 7.18 -7.65 10.23
CA LEU A 140 5.72 -7.56 10.22
C LEU A 140 5.10 -8.03 11.54
N ARG A 141 5.62 -9.10 12.11
CA ARG A 141 5.14 -9.64 13.38
C ARG A 141 5.47 -8.71 14.55
N LYS A 142 6.70 -8.19 14.63
CA LYS A 142 7.14 -7.30 15.72
C LYS A 142 6.45 -5.94 15.70
N CYS A 143 6.07 -5.41 14.53
CA CYS A 143 5.31 -4.17 14.47
C CYS A 143 3.82 -4.36 14.77
N GLY A 144 3.37 -5.58 15.04
CA GLY A 144 1.97 -5.89 15.36
C GLY A 144 1.03 -5.61 14.18
N LEU A 145 1.48 -5.91 12.94
CA LEU A 145 0.64 -5.69 11.77
C LEU A 145 -0.63 -6.54 11.84
N GLU A 146 -1.78 -5.87 11.85
CA GLU A 146 -3.10 -6.47 11.78
C GLU A 146 -3.98 -5.63 10.85
N LEU A 147 -4.41 -6.23 9.74
CA LEU A 147 -5.24 -5.54 8.75
C LEU A 147 -6.73 -5.71 9.11
N PRO A 148 -7.56 -4.66 8.99
CA PRO A 148 -8.97 -4.75 9.32
C PRO A 148 -9.73 -5.66 8.34
N LYS A 149 -10.64 -6.48 8.89
CA LYS A 149 -11.55 -7.31 8.10
C LYS A 149 -12.49 -6.46 7.25
N HIS A 150 -12.95 -7.03 6.11
CA HIS A 150 -13.93 -6.44 5.21
C HIS A 150 -13.63 -4.97 4.85
N THR A 151 -12.34 -4.67 4.65
CA THR A 151 -11.88 -3.33 4.34
C THR A 151 -10.97 -3.37 3.12
N PHE A 152 -11.28 -2.55 2.11
CA PHE A 152 -10.40 -2.33 0.96
C PHE A 152 -9.30 -1.32 1.29
N TYR A 153 -8.28 -1.23 0.44
CA TYR A 153 -7.15 -0.28 0.59
C TYR A 153 -6.24 -0.57 1.79
N VAL A 154 -6.33 -1.76 2.36
CA VAL A 154 -5.49 -2.22 3.48
C VAL A 154 -4.03 -2.44 3.09
N ASP A 155 -3.74 -2.56 1.81
CA ASP A 155 -2.41 -2.53 1.20
C ASP A 155 -1.59 -1.31 1.64
N ASN A 156 -2.26 -0.17 1.84
CA ASN A 156 -1.63 1.04 2.38
C ASN A 156 -1.19 0.88 3.84
N ILE A 157 -1.98 0.20 4.67
CA ILE A 157 -1.59 -0.13 6.05
C ILE A 157 -0.43 -1.12 6.05
N PHE A 158 -0.52 -2.17 5.21
CA PHE A 158 0.51 -3.19 5.05
C PHE A 158 1.89 -2.60 4.74
N VAL A 159 1.93 -1.57 3.91
CA VAL A 159 3.17 -0.87 3.60
C VAL A 159 3.56 0.11 4.71
N TYR A 160 2.63 0.96 5.17
CA TYR A 160 2.91 2.11 6.00
C TYR A 160 3.30 1.75 7.44
N GLN A 161 2.58 0.82 8.06
CA GLN A 161 2.75 0.51 9.48
C GLN A 161 4.13 -0.09 9.80
N PRO A 162 4.74 -1.00 8.98
CA PRO A 162 6.03 -1.58 9.32
C PRO A 162 7.24 -0.66 9.11
N LEU A 163 7.10 0.45 8.35
CA LEU A 163 8.25 1.26 7.89
C LEU A 163 9.19 1.73 9.01
N PRO A 164 8.72 2.22 10.17
CA PRO A 164 9.64 2.63 11.25
C PRO A 164 10.44 1.48 11.88
N SER A 165 9.97 0.24 11.71
CA SER A 165 10.67 -0.97 12.18
C SER A 165 11.72 -1.49 11.21
N VAL A 166 11.76 -0.97 9.99
CA VAL A 166 12.74 -1.34 8.95
C VAL A 166 14.03 -0.55 9.17
N ARG A 167 15.13 -1.26 9.41
CA ARG A 167 16.47 -0.67 9.62
C ARG A 167 17.37 -0.84 8.41
N THR A 168 17.24 -1.96 7.70
CA THR A 168 18.05 -2.29 6.53
C THR A 168 17.17 -2.62 5.33
N MET A 169 17.55 -2.06 4.19
CA MET A 169 16.82 -2.23 2.94
C MET A 169 17.76 -2.61 1.80
N TYR A 170 17.18 -3.21 0.77
CA TYR A 170 17.87 -3.51 -0.47
C TYR A 170 16.91 -3.25 -1.64
N TYR A 171 17.38 -2.55 -2.66
CA TYR A 171 16.58 -2.31 -3.87
C TYR A 171 17.18 -3.05 -5.06
N MET A 172 16.36 -3.86 -5.72
CA MET A 172 16.66 -4.51 -6.99
C MET A 172 15.86 -3.84 -8.10
N ASP A 173 16.54 -3.31 -9.12
CA ASP A 173 15.89 -2.76 -10.31
C ASP A 173 15.46 -3.89 -11.25
N VAL A 174 14.51 -4.71 -10.80
CA VAL A 174 13.90 -5.81 -11.55
C VAL A 174 12.38 -5.67 -11.53
N ASP A 175 11.73 -5.92 -12.64
CA ASP A 175 10.30 -5.75 -12.84
C ASP A 175 9.57 -7.03 -12.38
N LEU A 176 9.52 -7.23 -11.03
CA LEU A 176 9.10 -8.48 -10.41
C LEU A 176 7.60 -8.72 -10.48
N TYR A 177 6.82 -7.75 -10.00
CA TYR A 177 5.39 -7.92 -9.80
C TYR A 177 4.62 -7.40 -11.00
N ARG A 178 3.71 -8.22 -11.54
CA ARG A 178 2.86 -7.90 -12.68
C ARG A 178 1.45 -7.66 -12.16
N TYR A 179 1.06 -6.38 -12.11
CA TYR A 179 -0.23 -5.93 -11.62
C TYR A 179 -1.20 -5.78 -12.79
N PHE A 180 -2.19 -6.67 -12.83
CA PHE A 180 -3.22 -6.66 -13.87
C PHE A 180 -4.16 -5.47 -13.71
N ILE A 181 -4.32 -4.64 -14.74
CA ILE A 181 -5.23 -3.49 -14.79
C ILE A 181 -6.14 -3.61 -16.01
N GLY A 182 -7.42 -3.29 -15.84
CA GLY A 182 -8.38 -3.19 -16.97
C GLY A 182 -9.77 -3.70 -16.66
N ARG A 183 -9.99 -4.47 -15.58
CA ARG A 183 -11.34 -4.93 -15.23
C ARG A 183 -12.16 -3.79 -14.61
N SER A 184 -13.43 -3.68 -15.03
CA SER A 184 -14.36 -2.64 -14.55
C SER A 184 -14.73 -2.76 -13.07
N ASP A 185 -14.56 -3.94 -12.47
CA ASP A 185 -14.87 -4.25 -11.07
C ASP A 185 -13.68 -4.05 -10.11
N GLN A 186 -12.51 -3.65 -10.63
CA GLN A 186 -11.31 -3.45 -9.81
C GLN A 186 -11.50 -2.35 -8.77
N SER A 187 -10.84 -2.55 -7.62
CA SER A 187 -10.91 -1.65 -6.46
C SER A 187 -10.40 -0.24 -6.75
N VAL A 188 -9.56 -0.08 -7.76
CA VAL A 188 -8.99 1.21 -8.21
C VAL A 188 -9.91 2.01 -9.15
N ASN A 189 -11.04 1.45 -9.58
CA ASN A 189 -12.01 2.19 -10.40
C ASN A 189 -12.66 3.31 -9.56
N GLU A 190 -12.70 4.55 -10.09
CA GLU A 190 -13.20 5.74 -9.37
C GLU A 190 -14.61 5.56 -8.80
N LYS A 191 -15.54 4.97 -9.57
CA LYS A 191 -16.93 4.70 -9.11
C LYS A 191 -16.95 3.70 -7.95
N VAL A 192 -16.10 2.67 -8.03
CA VAL A 192 -15.96 1.66 -6.98
C VAL A 192 -15.36 2.30 -5.73
N MET A 193 -14.34 3.15 -5.89
CA MET A 193 -13.71 3.88 -4.80
C MET A 193 -14.67 4.85 -4.09
N MET A 194 -15.51 5.55 -4.84
CA MET A 194 -16.55 6.42 -4.25
C MET A 194 -17.54 5.62 -3.40
N GLY A 195 -18.00 4.46 -3.87
CA GLY A 195 -18.90 3.58 -3.10
C GLY A 195 -18.26 2.97 -1.84
N ARG A 196 -16.92 3.02 -1.73
CA ARG A 196 -16.14 2.46 -0.62
C ARG A 196 -15.38 3.51 0.20
N VAL A 197 -15.75 4.78 0.07
CA VAL A 197 -15.04 5.90 0.72
C VAL A 197 -14.99 5.78 2.24
N ASP A 198 -16.00 5.17 2.88
CA ASP A 198 -16.01 4.92 4.32
C ASP A 198 -14.88 3.98 4.75
N GLN A 199 -14.55 3.00 3.93
CA GLN A 199 -13.44 2.08 4.19
C GLN A 199 -12.10 2.81 4.04
N GLN A 200 -11.98 3.71 3.06
CA GLN A 200 -10.80 4.53 2.90
C GLN A 200 -10.62 5.52 4.06
N VAL A 201 -11.72 6.10 4.57
CA VAL A 201 -11.70 6.91 5.80
C VAL A 201 -11.23 6.09 7.00
N ARG A 202 -11.68 4.82 7.12
CA ARG A 202 -11.20 3.88 8.15
C ARG A 202 -9.69 3.64 8.04
N VAL A 203 -9.20 3.37 6.84
CA VAL A 203 -7.75 3.19 6.60
C VAL A 203 -6.97 4.45 6.98
N ASN A 204 -7.45 5.65 6.61
CA ASN A 204 -6.81 6.90 7.02
C ASN A 204 -6.70 7.04 8.55
N LYS A 205 -7.75 6.71 9.31
CA LYS A 205 -7.72 6.76 10.78
C LYS A 205 -6.68 5.79 11.34
N ILE A 206 -6.63 4.55 10.83
CA ILE A 206 -5.62 3.56 11.24
C ILE A 206 -4.21 4.08 10.94
N MET A 207 -3.98 4.70 9.78
CA MET A 207 -2.67 5.27 9.44
C MET A 207 -2.29 6.48 10.32
N ILE A 208 -3.27 7.28 10.75
CA ILE A 208 -3.05 8.39 11.70
C ILE A 208 -2.58 7.84 13.06
N ASP A 209 -3.22 6.76 13.52
CA ASP A 209 -2.97 6.18 14.83
C ASP A 209 -1.72 5.29 14.86
N ALA A 210 -1.26 4.80 13.70
CA ALA A 210 -0.19 3.83 13.61
C ALA A 210 1.14 4.32 14.22
N HIS A 211 1.44 5.61 14.15
CA HIS A 211 2.70 6.17 14.62
C HIS A 211 2.60 7.63 15.07
N ASP A 212 3.33 7.97 16.13
CA ASP A 212 3.68 9.38 16.41
C ASP A 212 4.71 9.86 15.35
N LEU A 213 4.21 10.50 14.30
CA LEU A 213 5.05 10.98 13.20
C LEU A 213 6.06 12.06 13.63
N ARG A 214 5.88 12.75 14.76
CA ARG A 214 6.87 13.70 15.29
C ARG A 214 8.11 12.95 15.75
N THR A 215 7.91 11.85 16.45
CA THR A 215 9.00 10.96 16.86
C THR A 215 9.69 10.34 15.66
N VAL A 216 8.96 9.82 14.69
CA VAL A 216 9.56 9.27 13.46
C VAL A 216 10.38 10.31 12.70
N ILE A 217 9.90 11.57 12.59
CA ILE A 217 10.65 12.65 11.92
C ILE A 217 11.94 12.99 12.68
N ARG A 218 11.87 13.01 14.00
CA ARG A 218 13.05 13.32 14.83
C ARG A 218 14.14 12.26 14.69
N GLU A 219 13.75 10.98 14.69
CA GLU A 219 14.67 9.84 14.66
C GLU A 219 15.14 9.50 13.25
N GLN A 220 14.23 9.58 12.28
CA GLN A 220 14.43 9.20 10.88
C GLN A 220 13.84 10.27 9.95
N PRO A 221 14.49 11.44 9.75
CA PRO A 221 13.87 12.59 9.09
C PRO A 221 13.38 12.33 7.65
N LYS A 222 14.09 11.52 6.87
CA LYS A 222 13.70 11.20 5.50
C LYS A 222 12.50 10.24 5.46
N LEU A 223 12.48 9.22 6.33
CA LEU A 223 11.33 8.34 6.50
C LEU A 223 10.10 9.13 6.97
N GLY A 224 10.24 9.92 8.02
CA GLY A 224 9.12 10.70 8.55
C GLY A 224 8.52 11.65 7.52
N ARG A 225 9.37 12.27 6.66
CA ARG A 225 8.89 13.09 5.54
C ARG A 225 8.14 12.24 4.49
N TYR A 226 8.64 11.06 4.16
CA TYR A 226 7.96 10.14 3.26
C TYR A 226 6.60 9.72 3.82
N MET A 227 6.54 9.29 5.07
CA MET A 227 5.31 8.89 5.74
C MET A 227 4.28 10.03 5.83
N GLN A 228 4.73 11.25 6.10
CA GLN A 228 3.85 12.43 6.06
C GLN A 228 3.26 12.65 4.66
N ASN A 229 4.06 12.55 3.61
CA ASN A 229 3.58 12.73 2.23
C ASN A 229 2.60 11.61 1.84
N TYR A 230 2.87 10.38 2.28
CA TYR A 230 1.96 9.26 2.05
C TYR A 230 0.61 9.49 2.73
N LEU A 231 0.61 9.84 4.00
CA LEU A 231 -0.62 10.18 4.74
C LEU A 231 -1.36 11.36 4.11
N ALA A 232 -0.62 12.40 3.67
CA ALA A 232 -1.21 13.55 2.97
C ALA A 232 -1.91 13.14 1.67
N MET A 233 -1.32 12.23 0.90
CA MET A 233 -1.94 11.67 -0.30
C MET A 233 -3.24 10.94 0.04
N MET A 234 -3.23 10.05 1.02
CA MET A 234 -4.41 9.29 1.44
C MET A 234 -5.54 10.20 1.92
N LEU A 235 -5.24 11.21 2.74
CA LEU A 235 -6.19 12.22 3.19
C LEU A 235 -6.74 13.05 2.02
N THR A 236 -5.91 13.36 1.02
CA THR A 236 -6.33 14.08 -0.19
C THR A 236 -7.35 13.28 -0.98
N ILE A 237 -7.04 12.02 -1.28
CA ILE A 237 -7.91 11.13 -2.06
C ILE A 237 -9.27 10.98 -1.37
N SER A 238 -9.28 10.66 -0.06
CA SER A 238 -10.53 10.56 0.71
C SER A 238 -11.32 11.87 0.73
N SER A 239 -10.64 13.00 0.91
CA SER A 239 -11.30 14.32 0.89
C SER A 239 -11.91 14.65 -0.46
N ILE A 240 -11.22 14.32 -1.56
CA ILE A 240 -11.72 14.55 -2.93
C ILE A 240 -12.96 13.69 -3.21
N PHE A 241 -12.96 12.42 -2.87
CA PHE A 241 -14.13 11.55 -3.09
C PHE A 241 -15.34 11.99 -2.26
N LEU A 242 -15.13 12.41 -1.00
CA LEU A 242 -16.20 12.98 -0.19
C LEU A 242 -16.73 14.33 -0.73
N ILE A 243 -15.87 15.12 -1.38
CA ILE A 243 -16.29 16.35 -2.09
C ILE A 243 -17.03 16.00 -3.40
N MET A 244 -16.64 14.96 -4.11
CA MET A 244 -17.30 14.50 -5.35
C MET A 244 -18.72 14.01 -5.08
N ASP A 245 -18.94 13.27 -4.00
CA ASP A 245 -20.28 12.90 -3.51
C ASP A 245 -21.09 14.16 -3.21
N GLY A 246 -20.51 15.10 -2.45
CA GLY A 246 -21.09 16.43 -2.19
C GLY A 246 -22.33 16.44 -1.30
N SER A 247 -22.85 15.30 -0.87
CA SER A 247 -23.97 15.22 0.06
C SER A 247 -23.60 15.82 1.43
N PRO A 248 -24.56 16.31 2.20
CA PRO A 248 -24.30 16.79 3.58
C PRO A 248 -23.63 15.72 4.44
N GLU A 249 -24.00 14.45 4.26
CA GLU A 249 -23.41 13.32 4.97
C GLU A 249 -21.93 13.15 4.61
N ALA A 250 -21.58 13.10 3.33
CA ALA A 250 -20.21 12.95 2.85
C ALA A 250 -19.32 14.13 3.32
N LEU A 251 -19.83 15.36 3.24
CA LEU A 251 -19.11 16.53 3.73
C LEU A 251 -18.95 16.52 5.26
N GLY A 252 -19.92 15.95 5.99
CA GLY A 252 -19.81 15.69 7.43
C GLY A 252 -18.72 14.67 7.75
N LYS A 253 -18.65 13.56 7.00
CA LYS A 253 -17.58 12.55 7.13
C LYS A 253 -16.20 13.16 6.86
N LYS A 254 -16.07 14.03 5.86
CA LYS A 254 -14.83 14.75 5.60
C LYS A 254 -14.43 15.61 6.81
N THR A 255 -15.36 16.39 7.35
CA THR A 255 -15.10 17.23 8.53
C THR A 255 -14.65 16.36 9.70
N ALA A 256 -15.37 15.28 9.99
CA ALA A 256 -15.04 14.34 11.07
C ALA A 256 -13.64 13.69 10.90
N LEU A 257 -13.23 13.35 9.68
CA LEU A 257 -11.88 12.83 9.42
C LEU A 257 -10.80 13.87 9.77
N TRP A 258 -10.99 15.13 9.39
CA TRP A 258 -10.03 16.19 9.70
C TRP A 258 -10.02 16.59 11.17
N GLU A 259 -11.16 16.53 11.87
CA GLU A 259 -11.23 16.68 13.32
C GLU A 259 -10.55 15.51 14.03
N TYR A 260 -10.68 14.29 13.53
CA TYR A 260 -9.96 13.14 14.05
C TYR A 260 -8.44 13.37 14.02
N LEU A 261 -7.89 13.80 12.88
CA LEU A 261 -6.47 14.15 12.76
C LEU A 261 -6.08 15.30 13.72
N ARG A 262 -6.95 16.32 13.86
CA ARG A 262 -6.71 17.45 14.75
C ARG A 262 -6.59 17.02 16.20
N ASN A 263 -7.46 16.10 16.62
CA ASN A 263 -7.48 15.59 17.99
C ASN A 263 -6.30 14.64 18.28
N ALA A 264 -5.88 13.87 17.26
CA ALA A 264 -4.72 12.99 17.35
C ALA A 264 -3.40 13.79 17.42
N ASP A 265 -3.21 14.76 16.51
CA ASP A 265 -2.02 15.62 16.44
C ASP A 265 -2.34 16.97 15.80
N LEU A 266 -2.42 18.02 16.64
CA LEU A 266 -2.70 19.38 16.19
C LEU A 266 -1.61 19.94 15.24
N GLY A 267 -0.35 19.62 15.49
CA GLY A 267 0.77 20.09 14.64
C GLY A 267 0.75 19.42 13.26
N LEU A 268 0.52 18.11 13.25
CA LEU A 268 0.36 17.35 12.02
C LEU A 268 -0.87 17.84 11.23
N PHE A 269 -2.00 18.08 11.91
CA PHE A 269 -3.20 18.66 11.30
C PHE A 269 -2.89 19.98 10.58
N HIS A 270 -2.23 20.93 11.24
CA HIS A 270 -1.88 22.21 10.60
C HIS A 270 -0.96 22.02 9.40
N LYS A 271 0.04 21.13 9.52
CA LYS A 271 0.95 20.82 8.42
C LYS A 271 0.20 20.19 7.24
N MET A 272 -0.65 19.20 7.47
CA MET A 272 -1.43 18.51 6.44
C MET A 272 -2.40 19.48 5.76
N LYS A 273 -3.17 20.21 6.55
CA LYS A 273 -4.25 21.08 6.05
C LYS A 273 -3.76 22.30 5.26
N TYR A 274 -2.59 22.85 5.62
CA TYR A 274 -2.16 24.15 5.07
C TYR A 274 -0.82 24.10 4.33
N ARG A 275 0.01 23.06 4.51
CA ARG A 275 1.37 23.00 4.00
C ARG A 275 1.72 21.68 3.26
N SER A 276 0.72 20.90 2.90
CA SER A 276 0.89 19.66 2.13
C SER A 276 -0.02 19.65 0.91
N MET A 277 0.07 18.62 0.09
CA MET A 277 -0.84 18.41 -1.04
C MET A 277 -2.32 18.32 -0.59
N ALA A 278 -2.58 17.91 0.65
CA ALA A 278 -3.94 17.79 1.18
C ALA A 278 -4.63 19.15 1.39
N PHE A 279 -3.91 20.28 1.26
CA PHE A 279 -4.50 21.63 1.19
C PHE A 279 -5.57 21.71 0.09
N VAL A 280 -5.33 21.09 -1.07
CA VAL A 280 -6.27 21.09 -2.20
C VAL A 280 -7.63 20.51 -1.79
N GLY A 281 -7.68 19.45 -1.01
CA GLY A 281 -8.92 18.86 -0.49
C GLY A 281 -9.60 19.70 0.61
N ASN A 282 -9.01 20.82 1.04
CA ASN A 282 -9.49 21.64 2.16
C ASN A 282 -9.80 23.10 1.80
N LEU A 283 -9.88 23.42 0.53
CA LEU A 283 -10.29 24.76 0.08
C LEU A 283 -11.70 25.08 0.59
N PRO A 284 -11.92 26.31 1.13
CA PRO A 284 -13.15 26.64 1.82
C PRO A 284 -14.32 26.93 0.88
N GLY A 285 -15.52 26.65 1.35
CA GLY A 285 -16.77 26.99 0.70
C GLY A 285 -17.04 26.19 -0.59
N ARG A 286 -18.15 26.50 -1.26
CA ARG A 286 -18.56 25.80 -2.49
C ARG A 286 -17.57 26.01 -3.62
N ARG A 287 -17.12 27.26 -3.84
CA ARG A 287 -16.13 27.58 -4.90
C ARG A 287 -14.79 26.89 -4.67
N GLY A 288 -14.37 26.77 -3.40
CA GLY A 288 -13.16 26.04 -3.04
C GLY A 288 -13.27 24.56 -3.39
N ARG A 289 -14.40 23.91 -3.09
CA ARG A 289 -14.65 22.51 -3.47
C ARG A 289 -14.65 22.31 -5.00
N GLU A 290 -15.28 23.21 -5.75
CA GLU A 290 -15.25 23.17 -7.22
C GLU A 290 -13.84 23.28 -7.77
N LEU A 291 -13.00 24.15 -7.20
CA LEU A 291 -11.60 24.27 -7.57
C LEU A 291 -10.80 23.00 -7.21
N SER A 292 -11.06 22.41 -6.04
CA SER A 292 -10.45 21.12 -5.64
C SER A 292 -10.68 20.04 -6.69
N LEU A 293 -11.92 19.91 -7.16
CA LEU A 293 -12.28 18.90 -8.18
C LEU A 293 -11.63 19.19 -9.53
N ARG A 294 -11.53 20.46 -9.94
CA ARG A 294 -10.83 20.83 -11.18
C ARG A 294 -9.34 20.49 -11.12
N LEU A 295 -8.69 20.80 -9.99
CA LEU A 295 -7.28 20.47 -9.78
C LEU A 295 -7.03 18.95 -9.74
N TYR A 296 -7.93 18.20 -9.12
CA TYR A 296 -7.86 16.74 -9.12
C TYR A 296 -7.96 16.17 -10.55
N ARG A 297 -8.94 16.62 -11.35
CA ARG A 297 -9.08 16.18 -12.75
C ARG A 297 -7.87 16.56 -13.62
N LEU A 298 -7.26 17.70 -13.35
CA LEU A 298 -6.02 18.10 -14.02
C LEU A 298 -4.86 17.16 -13.64
N ALA A 299 -4.73 16.84 -12.35
CA ALA A 299 -3.73 15.88 -11.88
C ALA A 299 -3.91 14.50 -12.49
N GLN A 300 -5.15 13.99 -12.61
CA GLN A 300 -5.44 12.71 -13.30
C GLN A 300 -4.90 12.71 -14.72
N LYS A 301 -5.12 13.79 -15.49
CA LYS A 301 -4.62 13.91 -16.87
C LYS A 301 -3.09 13.94 -16.96
N ILE A 302 -2.43 14.62 -16.02
CA ILE A 302 -0.97 14.78 -16.01
C ILE A 302 -0.28 13.49 -15.60
N TYR A 303 -0.74 12.88 -14.50
CA TYR A 303 -0.07 11.72 -13.90
C TYR A 303 -0.64 10.38 -14.39
N LYS A 304 -1.71 10.39 -15.19
CA LYS A 304 -2.38 9.21 -15.73
C LYS A 304 -2.63 8.15 -14.64
N PHE A 305 -3.22 8.57 -13.53
CA PHE A 305 -3.77 7.66 -12.54
C PHE A 305 -5.30 7.62 -12.68
N ASN A 306 -5.89 6.48 -12.37
CA ASN A 306 -7.34 6.26 -12.53
C ASN A 306 -8.18 7.16 -11.63
#